data_f8d94b3c1c91d7816274c033b8e6d56b
#
_entry.id   f8d94b3c1c91d7816274c033b8e6d56b
#
_cell.length_a   1.000
_cell.length_b   1.000
_cell.length_c   1.000
_cell.angle_alpha   90.00
_cell.angle_beta   90.00
_cell.angle_gamma   90.00
#
_symmetry.space_group_name_H-M   'P 1'
#
loop_
_entity.id
_entity.type
_entity.pdbx_description
1 polymer ?
#
loop_
_entity_poly.entity_id
_entity_poly.type
_entity_poly.pdbx_seq_one_letter_code
_entity_poly.pdbx_strand_id
1 'polypeptide(L)'
;MPRTMAHTDPQLAYKDEAFLDSAAARPLRILAEYLQPLHAYEQQRVHDTIVFFGSARLRADGPLGRYYDEARELARLVTEWSLSIPSPACRFLVCSGGGGSIMEAANRGAADAGGRTIGLNIGLPHEQRPNPYVTPGLGFQFHYFFMRKLWFAHLARAIIAFPGGFGTLDELFEILTLCQTRKLDRPIVVLLYGTSYWREIVNFPALMRHGMIAEEDLGLLNFVDTPADALTRLRAALGSESATTAPSFARSRTCESAQ
;
A
#
# COMPACT_ATOMS: atom_id res chain seq x y z
N MET A 1 -61.61 5.60 -1.31
CA MET A 1 -60.89 4.30 -1.30
C MET A 1 -59.65 4.46 -0.43
N PRO A 2 -59.54 3.78 0.72
CA PRO A 2 -58.33 3.87 1.55
C PRO A 2 -57.15 3.21 0.82
N ARG A 3 -56.02 3.93 0.69
CA ARG A 3 -54.75 3.40 0.23
C ARG A 3 -54.28 2.32 1.21
N THR A 4 -54.26 1.09 0.80
CA THR A 4 -53.62 -0.02 1.53
C THR A 4 -52.11 0.31 1.63
N MET A 5 -51.65 0.66 2.81
CA MET A 5 -50.19 0.77 3.08
C MET A 5 -49.64 -0.64 2.96
N ALA A 6 -48.76 -0.84 2.01
CA ALA A 6 -48.00 -2.08 1.92
C ALA A 6 -47.14 -2.17 3.20
N HIS A 7 -47.44 -3.15 4.05
CA HIS A 7 -46.59 -3.51 5.18
C HIS A 7 -45.31 -4.13 4.57
N THR A 8 -44.24 -3.36 4.53
CA THR A 8 -42.89 -3.94 4.31
C THR A 8 -42.42 -4.41 5.68
N ASP A 9 -42.10 -5.70 5.77
CA ASP A 9 -41.49 -6.24 6.98
C ASP A 9 -40.17 -5.50 7.31
N PRO A 10 -39.88 -5.27 8.60
CA PRO A 10 -38.64 -4.60 9.02
C PRO A 10 -37.41 -5.37 8.52
N GLN A 11 -36.52 -4.69 7.84
CA GLN A 11 -35.26 -5.26 7.37
C GLN A 11 -34.22 -5.24 8.48
N LEU A 12 -33.31 -6.26 8.50
CA LEU A 12 -32.16 -6.26 9.39
C LEU A 12 -31.24 -5.07 9.05
N ALA A 13 -30.88 -4.27 10.05
CA ALA A 13 -30.14 -3.00 9.85
C ALA A 13 -28.83 -3.16 9.05
N TYR A 14 -28.11 -4.29 9.21
CA TYR A 14 -26.87 -4.56 8.46
C TYR A 14 -27.11 -5.05 7.01
N LYS A 15 -28.37 -5.17 6.60
CA LYS A 15 -28.79 -5.48 5.21
C LYS A 15 -29.58 -4.31 4.59
N ASP A 16 -29.77 -3.22 5.34
CA ASP A 16 -30.44 -2.01 4.86
C ASP A 16 -29.39 -1.11 4.19
N GLU A 17 -29.31 -1.17 2.87
CA GLU A 17 -28.37 -0.38 2.06
C GLU A 17 -28.62 1.11 2.22
N ALA A 18 -29.90 1.55 2.29
CA ALA A 18 -30.23 2.95 2.46
C ALA A 18 -29.75 3.51 3.80
N PHE A 19 -29.88 2.72 4.88
CA PHE A 19 -29.28 3.06 6.17
C PHE A 19 -27.75 3.05 6.10
N LEU A 20 -27.15 2.00 5.52
CA LEU A 20 -25.68 1.87 5.44
C LEU A 20 -25.05 2.99 4.61
N ASP A 21 -25.73 3.55 3.61
CA ASP A 21 -25.27 4.69 2.82
C ASP A 21 -25.54 6.04 3.48
N SER A 22 -26.34 6.07 4.54
CA SER A 22 -26.65 7.30 5.27
C SER A 22 -25.46 7.92 5.99
N ALA A 23 -25.55 9.20 6.34
CA ALA A 23 -24.53 9.89 7.15
C ALA A 23 -24.37 9.24 8.54
N ALA A 24 -25.45 8.72 9.13
CA ALA A 24 -25.44 8.06 10.43
C ALA A 24 -24.60 6.77 10.43
N ALA A 25 -24.57 6.04 9.32
CA ALA A 25 -23.80 4.80 9.18
C ALA A 25 -22.32 5.01 8.77
N ARG A 26 -21.84 6.26 8.64
CA ARG A 26 -20.43 6.54 8.34
C ARG A 26 -19.43 5.78 9.22
N PRO A 27 -19.61 5.68 10.56
CA PRO A 27 -18.69 4.91 11.41
C PRO A 27 -18.62 3.42 11.03
N LEU A 28 -19.76 2.83 10.63
CA LEU A 28 -19.81 1.43 10.20
C LEU A 28 -19.04 1.22 8.90
N ARG A 29 -19.16 2.15 7.93
CA ARG A 29 -18.39 2.08 6.67
C ARG A 29 -16.89 2.22 6.91
N ILE A 30 -16.47 3.14 7.80
CA ILE A 30 -15.05 3.28 8.19
C ILE A 30 -14.55 1.96 8.80
N LEU A 31 -15.32 1.38 9.72
CA LEU A 31 -14.97 0.11 10.36
C LEU A 31 -14.95 -1.05 9.36
N ALA A 32 -15.85 -1.06 8.38
CA ALA A 32 -15.85 -2.07 7.32
C ALA A 32 -14.57 -2.00 6.47
N GLU A 33 -14.10 -0.79 6.11
CA GLU A 33 -12.85 -0.59 5.37
C GLU A 33 -11.60 -0.92 6.20
N TYR A 34 -11.71 -0.99 7.52
CA TYR A 34 -10.67 -1.53 8.38
C TYR A 34 -10.72 -3.06 8.46
N LEU A 35 -11.91 -3.62 8.73
CA LEU A 35 -12.05 -5.05 9.02
C LEU A 35 -11.95 -5.94 7.78
N GLN A 36 -12.41 -5.47 6.61
CA GLN A 36 -12.39 -6.27 5.39
C GLN A 36 -10.95 -6.61 4.95
N PRO A 37 -10.01 -5.65 4.81
CA PRO A 37 -8.63 -5.98 4.49
C PRO A 37 -7.95 -6.79 5.59
N LEU A 38 -8.20 -6.48 6.87
CA LEU A 38 -7.66 -7.24 8.00
C LEU A 38 -8.01 -8.73 7.89
N HIS A 39 -9.30 -9.03 7.71
CA HIS A 39 -9.78 -10.40 7.56
C HIS A 39 -9.16 -11.09 6.34
N ALA A 40 -9.11 -10.41 5.18
CA ALA A 40 -8.53 -10.98 3.97
C ALA A 40 -7.03 -11.27 4.13
N TYR A 41 -6.28 -10.38 4.77
CA TYR A 41 -4.85 -10.58 5.02
C TYR A 41 -4.59 -11.76 5.96
N GLU A 42 -5.40 -11.93 7.01
CA GLU A 42 -5.35 -13.10 7.89
C GLU A 42 -5.63 -14.39 7.11
N GLN A 43 -6.72 -14.45 6.34
CA GLN A 43 -7.09 -15.61 5.54
C GLN A 43 -6.02 -15.96 4.50
N GLN A 44 -5.45 -14.96 3.85
CA GLN A 44 -4.43 -15.10 2.81
C GLN A 44 -3.00 -15.22 3.38
N ARG A 45 -2.84 -15.19 4.71
CA ARG A 45 -1.56 -15.24 5.41
C ARG A 45 -0.56 -14.20 4.91
N VAL A 46 -1.03 -12.99 4.62
CA VAL A 46 -0.16 -11.88 4.24
C VAL A 46 0.55 -11.38 5.50
N HIS A 47 1.88 -11.40 5.49
CA HIS A 47 2.68 -11.00 6.66
C HIS A 47 3.16 -9.56 6.54
N ASP A 48 3.71 -9.21 5.39
CA ASP A 48 4.25 -7.87 5.12
C ASP A 48 4.25 -7.57 3.60
N THR A 49 4.42 -6.29 3.27
CA THR A 49 4.34 -5.80 1.91
C THR A 49 5.53 -4.91 1.54
N ILE A 50 5.81 -4.83 0.25
CA ILE A 50 6.61 -3.79 -0.38
C ILE A 50 5.68 -2.98 -1.26
N VAL A 51 5.53 -1.68 -0.95
CA VAL A 51 4.55 -0.81 -1.58
C VAL A 51 5.21 -0.01 -2.71
N PHE A 52 4.56 0.00 -3.86
CA PHE A 52 4.96 0.77 -5.03
C PHE A 52 4.02 1.95 -5.20
N PHE A 53 4.53 3.15 -5.00
CA PHE A 53 3.86 4.40 -5.31
C PHE A 53 4.36 4.98 -6.62
N GLY A 54 3.50 5.65 -7.36
CA GLY A 54 3.87 6.33 -8.59
C GLY A 54 2.66 6.84 -9.36
N SER A 55 2.92 7.54 -10.45
CA SER A 55 1.90 8.16 -11.28
C SER A 55 0.95 7.15 -11.92
N ALA A 56 -0.34 7.46 -11.92
CA ALA A 56 -1.35 6.80 -12.77
C ALA A 56 -1.38 7.37 -14.20
N ARG A 57 -0.64 8.45 -14.48
CA ARG A 57 -0.69 9.21 -15.74
C ARG A 57 0.58 9.09 -16.60
N LEU A 58 1.53 8.29 -16.14
CA LEU A 58 2.77 8.08 -16.90
C LEU A 58 2.44 7.30 -18.17
N ARG A 59 2.90 7.81 -19.32
CA ARG A 59 2.70 7.23 -20.64
C ARG A 59 3.96 6.53 -21.09
N ALA A 60 3.81 5.37 -21.72
CA ALA A 60 4.95 4.60 -22.23
C ALA A 60 5.76 5.37 -23.29
N ASP A 61 5.09 6.22 -24.09
CA ASP A 61 5.70 7.07 -25.11
C ASP A 61 6.19 8.44 -24.59
N GLY A 62 6.03 8.70 -23.29
CA GLY A 62 6.44 9.95 -22.65
C GLY A 62 7.88 9.93 -22.12
N PRO A 63 8.40 11.09 -21.68
CA PRO A 63 9.78 11.25 -21.22
C PRO A 63 10.11 10.40 -19.98
N LEU A 64 9.10 9.97 -19.24
CA LEU A 64 9.22 9.11 -18.05
C LEU A 64 8.74 7.67 -18.32
N GLY A 65 8.51 7.30 -19.60
CA GLY A 65 7.95 5.99 -19.98
C GLY A 65 8.78 4.80 -19.49
N ARG A 66 10.10 4.94 -19.45
CA ARG A 66 11.02 3.89 -18.94
C ARG A 66 10.67 3.39 -17.55
N TYR A 67 10.12 4.25 -16.71
CA TYR A 67 9.78 3.86 -15.32
C TYR A 67 8.65 2.84 -15.22
N TYR A 68 7.84 2.65 -16.26
CA TYR A 68 6.89 1.56 -16.32
C TYR A 68 7.61 0.20 -16.37
N ASP A 69 8.55 0.04 -17.30
CA ASP A 69 9.29 -1.20 -17.45
C ASP A 69 10.21 -1.46 -16.25
N GLU A 70 10.83 -0.41 -15.71
CA GLU A 70 11.68 -0.50 -14.52
C GLU A 70 10.86 -0.87 -13.26
N ALA A 71 9.65 -0.34 -13.09
CA ALA A 71 8.74 -0.72 -11.98
C ALA A 71 8.28 -2.17 -12.11
N ARG A 72 7.93 -2.61 -13.33
CA ARG A 72 7.57 -4.00 -13.62
C ARG A 72 8.72 -4.95 -13.30
N GLU A 73 9.93 -4.63 -13.79
CA GLU A 73 11.11 -5.45 -13.55
C GLU A 73 11.48 -5.51 -12.07
N LEU A 74 11.45 -4.38 -11.34
CA LEU A 74 11.74 -4.37 -9.91
C LEU A 74 10.71 -5.20 -9.13
N ALA A 75 9.43 -5.08 -9.47
CA ALA A 75 8.38 -5.87 -8.82
C ALA A 75 8.54 -7.38 -9.08
N ARG A 76 8.96 -7.76 -10.30
CA ARG A 76 9.30 -9.14 -10.66
C ARG A 76 10.44 -9.66 -9.78
N LEU A 77 11.55 -8.92 -9.70
CA LEU A 77 12.73 -9.27 -8.90
C LEU A 77 12.42 -9.36 -7.40
N VAL A 78 11.63 -8.41 -6.86
CA VAL A 78 11.17 -8.43 -5.47
C VAL A 78 10.35 -9.68 -5.20
N THR A 79 9.47 -10.04 -6.13
CA THR A 79 8.60 -11.22 -5.99
C THR A 79 9.39 -12.52 -6.04
N GLU A 80 10.35 -12.65 -6.96
CA GLU A 80 11.26 -13.80 -7.02
C GLU A 80 12.05 -13.96 -5.71
N TRP A 81 12.57 -12.86 -5.19
CA TRP A 81 13.22 -12.87 -3.88
C TRP A 81 12.26 -13.29 -2.77
N SER A 82 11.07 -12.71 -2.72
CA SER A 82 10.04 -13.06 -1.74
C SER A 82 9.71 -14.56 -1.75
N LEU A 83 9.52 -15.14 -2.93
CA LEU A 83 9.22 -16.56 -3.11
C LEU A 83 10.41 -17.47 -2.72
N SER A 84 11.63 -16.96 -2.75
CA SER A 84 12.84 -17.70 -2.31
C SER A 84 13.00 -17.76 -0.79
N ILE A 85 12.23 -17.00 -0.01
CA ILE A 85 12.32 -16.95 1.45
C ILE A 85 11.48 -18.09 2.04
N PRO A 86 12.08 -19.06 2.76
CA PRO A 86 11.32 -20.09 3.44
C PRO A 86 10.46 -19.48 4.57
N SER A 87 9.15 -19.43 4.38
CA SER A 87 8.23 -18.89 5.38
C SER A 87 6.84 -19.52 5.25
N PRO A 88 6.14 -19.82 6.37
CA PRO A 88 4.75 -20.27 6.33
C PRO A 88 3.78 -19.14 5.96
N ALA A 89 4.22 -17.89 6.02
CA ALA A 89 3.46 -16.70 5.67
C ALA A 89 4.03 -16.04 4.40
N CYS A 90 3.18 -15.29 3.69
CA CYS A 90 3.60 -14.57 2.51
C CYS A 90 4.29 -13.27 2.92
N ARG A 91 5.58 -13.21 2.67
CA ARG A 91 6.42 -12.06 2.98
C ARG A 91 6.62 -11.18 1.76
N PHE A 92 6.73 -9.89 1.98
CA PHE A 92 7.11 -8.89 0.97
C PHE A 92 6.24 -8.90 -0.29
N LEU A 93 4.90 -9.09 -0.12
CA LEU A 93 4.01 -9.02 -1.26
C LEU A 93 4.05 -7.62 -1.87
N VAL A 94 4.11 -7.57 -3.20
CA VAL A 94 3.97 -6.30 -3.93
C VAL A 94 2.57 -5.74 -3.71
N CYS A 95 2.52 -4.50 -3.24
CA CYS A 95 1.29 -3.75 -3.01
C CYS A 95 1.34 -2.44 -3.80
N SER A 96 0.23 -2.04 -4.39
CA SER A 96 0.08 -0.76 -5.08
C SER A 96 -1.32 -0.18 -4.89
N GLY A 97 -1.55 1.02 -5.42
CA GLY A 97 -2.89 1.60 -5.47
C GLY A 97 -3.86 0.90 -6.44
N GLY A 98 -3.44 -0.17 -7.11
CA GLY A 98 -4.29 -1.02 -7.96
C GLY A 98 -4.78 -0.37 -9.26
N GLY A 99 -4.41 0.86 -9.56
CA GLY A 99 -4.76 1.56 -10.80
C GLY A 99 -3.82 1.25 -11.96
N GLY A 100 -3.79 2.14 -12.97
CA GLY A 100 -2.94 2.02 -14.15
C GLY A 100 -1.50 2.51 -13.96
N SER A 101 -0.73 2.46 -15.02
CA SER A 101 0.65 2.95 -15.14
C SER A 101 1.60 2.31 -14.12
N ILE A 102 2.30 3.05 -13.25
CA ILE A 102 3.27 2.49 -12.28
C ILE A 102 2.62 1.43 -11.37
N MET A 103 1.39 1.64 -10.94
CA MET A 103 0.65 0.67 -10.10
C MET A 103 0.39 -0.63 -10.84
N GLU A 104 -0.04 -0.54 -12.11
CA GLU A 104 -0.22 -1.70 -12.98
C GLU A 104 1.11 -2.40 -13.24
N ALA A 105 2.17 -1.64 -13.57
CA ALA A 105 3.51 -2.18 -13.81
C ALA A 105 3.99 -3.02 -12.62
N ALA A 106 3.82 -2.52 -11.39
CA ALA A 106 4.19 -3.23 -10.17
C ALA A 106 3.37 -4.53 -9.98
N ASN A 107 2.04 -4.47 -10.10
CA ASN A 107 1.20 -5.67 -9.97
C ASN A 107 1.50 -6.67 -11.08
N ARG A 108 1.72 -6.20 -12.33
CA ARG A 108 2.08 -7.05 -13.46
C ARG A 108 3.42 -7.75 -13.26
N GLY A 109 4.45 -7.02 -12.81
CA GLY A 109 5.76 -7.61 -12.52
C GLY A 109 5.69 -8.72 -11.48
N ALA A 110 4.89 -8.54 -10.42
CA ALA A 110 4.66 -9.58 -9.43
C ALA A 110 3.93 -10.81 -10.02
N ALA A 111 2.91 -10.58 -10.86
CA ALA A 111 2.19 -11.65 -11.54
C ALA A 111 3.07 -12.40 -12.54
N ASP A 112 3.95 -11.71 -13.28
CA ASP A 112 4.92 -12.30 -14.21
C ASP A 112 5.88 -13.28 -13.50
N ALA A 113 6.21 -13.03 -12.23
CA ALA A 113 7.01 -13.92 -11.39
C ALA A 113 6.19 -15.03 -10.72
N GLY A 114 4.90 -15.16 -11.02
CA GLY A 114 4.01 -16.14 -10.40
C GLY A 114 3.63 -15.83 -8.94
N GLY A 115 3.90 -14.61 -8.46
CA GLY A 115 3.57 -14.18 -7.12
C GLY A 115 2.19 -13.56 -6.98
N ARG A 116 1.73 -13.45 -5.74
CA ARG A 116 0.51 -12.72 -5.39
C ARG A 116 0.79 -11.25 -5.21
N THR A 117 -0.23 -10.41 -5.46
CA THR A 117 -0.10 -8.96 -5.41
C THR A 117 -1.37 -8.29 -4.90
N ILE A 118 -1.23 -7.14 -4.27
CA ILE A 118 -2.28 -6.41 -3.58
C ILE A 118 -2.59 -5.11 -4.32
N GLY A 119 -3.88 -4.78 -4.44
CA GLY A 119 -4.35 -3.50 -4.97
C GLY A 119 -5.26 -2.78 -3.97
N LEU A 120 -4.86 -1.57 -3.55
CA LEU A 120 -5.64 -0.71 -2.65
C LEU A 120 -6.23 0.44 -3.46
N ASN A 121 -7.38 0.21 -4.11
CA ASN A 121 -8.02 1.20 -4.95
C ASN A 121 -8.79 2.25 -4.13
N ILE A 122 -9.01 3.41 -4.73
CA ILE A 122 -9.84 4.48 -4.18
C ILE A 122 -10.96 4.81 -5.16
N GLY A 123 -12.18 4.99 -4.65
CA GLY A 123 -13.28 5.49 -5.45
C GLY A 123 -13.05 6.95 -5.83
N LEU A 124 -12.85 7.20 -7.12
CA LEU A 124 -12.70 8.54 -7.69
C LEU A 124 -13.87 8.84 -8.63
N PRO A 125 -14.25 10.14 -8.80
CA PRO A 125 -15.34 10.53 -9.70
C PRO A 125 -15.13 10.10 -11.17
N HIS A 126 -13.88 9.93 -11.57
CA HIS A 126 -13.50 9.36 -12.86
C HIS A 126 -12.94 7.96 -12.58
N GLU A 127 -13.71 6.94 -12.94
CA GLU A 127 -13.42 5.53 -12.65
C GLU A 127 -12.00 5.13 -13.07
N GLN A 128 -11.14 4.90 -12.08
CA GLN A 128 -9.97 4.03 -12.27
C GLN A 128 -10.44 2.60 -12.04
N ARG A 129 -10.53 1.82 -13.12
CA ARG A 129 -10.75 0.38 -12.97
C ARG A 129 -9.51 -0.25 -12.35
N PRO A 130 -9.68 -1.19 -11.40
CA PRO A 130 -8.57 -2.01 -10.93
C PRO A 130 -7.84 -2.65 -12.10
N ASN A 131 -6.50 -2.66 -12.06
CA ASN A 131 -5.74 -3.36 -13.09
C ASN A 131 -5.95 -4.88 -12.96
N PRO A 132 -5.81 -5.66 -14.07
CA PRO A 132 -6.17 -7.08 -14.10
C PRO A 132 -5.16 -7.99 -13.37
N TYR A 133 -4.05 -7.45 -12.87
CA TYR A 133 -2.98 -8.24 -12.26
C TYR A 133 -3.11 -8.37 -10.75
N VAL A 134 -4.05 -7.64 -10.13
CA VAL A 134 -4.32 -7.76 -8.69
C VAL A 134 -4.89 -9.15 -8.39
N THR A 135 -4.33 -9.82 -7.40
CA THR A 135 -4.75 -11.17 -7.01
C THR A 135 -6.20 -11.17 -6.50
N PRO A 136 -7.07 -12.10 -6.99
CA PRO A 136 -8.42 -12.24 -6.46
C PRO A 136 -8.44 -12.38 -4.93
N GLY A 137 -9.28 -11.58 -4.25
CA GLY A 137 -9.35 -11.54 -2.80
C GLY A 137 -8.30 -10.65 -2.12
N LEU A 138 -7.37 -10.04 -2.88
CA LEU A 138 -6.40 -9.05 -2.40
C LEU A 138 -6.57 -7.67 -3.09
N GLY A 139 -7.68 -7.45 -3.77
CA GLY A 139 -8.10 -6.16 -4.29
C GLY A 139 -9.15 -5.53 -3.37
N PHE A 140 -8.93 -4.30 -2.96
CA PHE A 140 -9.82 -3.56 -2.07
C PHE A 140 -10.19 -2.22 -2.68
N GLN A 141 -11.45 -1.80 -2.47
CA GLN A 141 -11.96 -0.51 -2.92
C GLN A 141 -12.29 0.34 -1.71
N PHE A 142 -11.62 1.47 -1.55
CA PHE A 142 -11.81 2.40 -0.44
C PHE A 142 -12.64 3.62 -0.88
N HIS A 143 -13.50 4.08 0.00
CA HIS A 143 -14.16 5.38 -0.08
C HIS A 143 -13.35 6.44 0.67
N TYR A 144 -12.73 6.06 1.80
CA TYR A 144 -12.00 6.98 2.67
C TYR A 144 -10.50 6.94 2.41
N PHE A 145 -9.90 8.07 2.01
CA PHE A 145 -8.45 8.18 1.76
C PHE A 145 -7.62 7.77 2.98
N PHE A 146 -8.01 8.20 4.18
CA PHE A 146 -7.26 7.89 5.40
C PHE A 146 -7.25 6.39 5.73
N MET A 147 -8.32 5.65 5.40
CA MET A 147 -8.36 4.21 5.58
C MET A 147 -7.43 3.50 4.60
N ARG A 148 -7.41 3.92 3.34
CA ARG A 148 -6.45 3.41 2.35
C ARG A 148 -5.01 3.66 2.76
N LYS A 149 -4.68 4.87 3.23
CA LYS A 149 -3.36 5.26 3.69
C LYS A 149 -2.90 4.43 4.90
N LEU A 150 -3.79 4.18 5.85
CA LEU A 150 -3.52 3.29 6.97
C LEU A 150 -3.05 1.91 6.46
N TRP A 151 -3.74 1.34 5.48
CA TRP A 151 -3.41 0.01 4.97
C TRP A 151 -2.12 -0.03 4.14
N PHE A 152 -1.74 1.06 3.49
CA PHE A 152 -0.42 1.17 2.89
C PHE A 152 0.70 1.10 3.94
N ALA A 153 0.54 1.78 5.06
CA ALA A 153 1.55 1.83 6.11
C ALA A 153 1.59 0.57 7.00
N HIS A 154 0.41 -0.03 7.26
CA HIS A 154 0.22 -1.05 8.31
C HIS A 154 1.10 -2.30 8.13
N LEU A 155 1.21 -2.83 6.92
CA LEU A 155 2.03 -4.02 6.62
C LEU A 155 3.33 -3.69 5.87
N ALA A 156 3.59 -2.43 5.55
CA ALA A 156 4.75 -2.05 4.77
C ALA A 156 6.06 -2.32 5.49
N ARG A 157 7.01 -2.88 4.75
CA ARG A 157 8.41 -3.01 5.15
C ARG A 157 9.30 -2.12 4.31
N ALA A 158 8.85 -1.81 3.10
CA ALA A 158 9.47 -0.82 2.24
C ALA A 158 8.42 -0.09 1.41
N ILE A 159 8.75 1.14 1.07
CA ILE A 159 8.03 1.97 0.11
C ILE A 159 9.01 2.30 -1.02
N ILE A 160 8.57 2.12 -2.26
CA ILE A 160 9.31 2.51 -3.45
C ILE A 160 8.49 3.57 -4.18
N ALA A 161 8.94 4.81 -4.12
CA ALA A 161 8.27 5.94 -4.74
C ALA A 161 8.89 6.21 -6.12
N PHE A 162 8.18 5.83 -7.18
CA PHE A 162 8.46 6.21 -8.56
C PHE A 162 7.96 7.63 -8.86
N PRO A 163 8.39 8.25 -9.96
CA PRO A 163 7.89 9.55 -10.36
C PRO A 163 6.37 9.63 -10.35
N GLY A 164 5.82 10.67 -9.70
CA GLY A 164 4.39 10.85 -9.52
C GLY A 164 3.99 12.24 -9.05
N GLY A 165 2.70 12.55 -9.15
CA GLY A 165 2.14 13.85 -8.77
C GLY A 165 1.72 13.92 -7.31
N PHE A 166 0.70 14.75 -7.04
CA PHE A 166 0.23 15.05 -5.68
C PHE A 166 -0.13 13.83 -4.86
N GLY A 167 -0.79 12.80 -5.44
CA GLY A 167 -1.12 11.59 -4.70
C GLY A 167 0.13 10.83 -4.24
N THR A 168 1.14 10.72 -5.11
CA THR A 168 2.42 10.06 -4.76
C THR A 168 3.19 10.86 -3.70
N LEU A 169 3.21 12.20 -3.81
CA LEU A 169 3.83 13.08 -2.83
C LEU A 169 3.12 12.99 -1.47
N ASP A 170 1.80 12.99 -1.45
CA ASP A 170 0.98 12.88 -0.25
C ASP A 170 1.26 11.56 0.50
N GLU A 171 1.29 10.44 -0.20
CA GLU A 171 1.60 9.13 0.37
C GLU A 171 3.07 9.04 0.82
N LEU A 172 4.01 9.58 0.05
CA LEU A 172 5.43 9.63 0.43
C LEU A 172 5.66 10.44 1.69
N PHE A 173 5.13 11.67 1.76
CA PHE A 173 5.35 12.55 2.90
C PHE A 173 4.65 12.05 4.17
N GLU A 174 3.51 11.38 4.07
CA GLU A 174 2.92 10.70 5.21
C GLU A 174 3.86 9.64 5.78
N ILE A 175 4.39 8.75 4.93
CA ILE A 175 5.33 7.71 5.38
C ILE A 175 6.61 8.32 5.96
N LEU A 176 7.18 9.34 5.33
CA LEU A 176 8.35 10.04 5.87
C LEU A 176 8.07 10.64 7.26
N THR A 177 6.89 11.24 7.45
CA THR A 177 6.45 11.78 8.75
C THR A 177 6.31 10.67 9.79
N LEU A 178 5.72 9.54 9.43
CA LEU A 178 5.56 8.39 10.32
C LEU A 178 6.92 7.79 10.72
N CYS A 179 7.88 7.72 9.79
CA CYS A 179 9.24 7.28 10.05
C CYS A 179 9.97 8.24 10.98
N GLN A 180 9.95 9.56 10.67
CA GLN A 180 10.57 10.63 11.45
C GLN A 180 10.05 10.63 12.89
N THR A 181 8.74 10.54 13.06
CA THR A 181 8.09 10.60 14.38
C THR A 181 8.08 9.26 15.14
N ARG A 182 8.64 8.20 14.53
CA ARG A 182 8.69 6.84 15.10
C ARG A 182 7.31 6.31 15.51
N LYS A 183 6.28 6.61 14.71
CA LYS A 183 4.90 6.16 14.95
C LYS A 183 4.59 4.78 14.36
N LEU A 184 5.56 4.17 13.72
CA LEU A 184 5.43 2.84 13.13
C LEU A 184 5.98 1.79 14.09
N ASP A 185 5.26 0.66 14.21
CA ASP A 185 5.69 -0.49 15.03
C ASP A 185 6.98 -1.13 14.50
N ARG A 186 7.22 -0.98 13.20
CA ARG A 186 8.38 -1.53 12.49
C ARG A 186 8.96 -0.48 11.54
N PRO A 187 10.29 -0.41 11.37
CA PRO A 187 10.89 0.52 10.44
C PRO A 187 10.49 0.20 8.99
N ILE A 188 10.26 1.25 8.22
CA ILE A 188 9.97 1.18 6.78
C ILE A 188 11.18 1.74 6.02
N VAL A 189 11.67 0.99 5.04
CA VAL A 189 12.70 1.44 4.10
C VAL A 189 12.03 2.29 3.02
N VAL A 190 12.49 3.54 2.83
CA VAL A 190 11.95 4.43 1.80
C VAL A 190 12.95 4.54 0.65
N LEU A 191 12.58 4.09 -0.54
CA LEU A 191 13.35 4.23 -1.76
C LEU A 191 12.70 5.28 -2.68
N LEU A 192 13.46 6.26 -3.09
CA LEU A 192 13.09 7.26 -4.09
C LEU A 192 13.67 6.83 -5.45
N TYR A 193 12.84 6.24 -6.30
CA TYR A 193 13.27 5.73 -7.59
C TYR A 193 13.25 6.82 -8.64
N GLY A 194 14.40 7.05 -9.30
CA GLY A 194 14.60 8.14 -10.25
C GLY A 194 15.18 9.39 -9.59
N THR A 195 16.46 9.33 -9.22
CA THR A 195 17.18 10.37 -8.48
C THR A 195 17.04 11.75 -9.11
N SER A 196 17.15 11.85 -10.45
CA SER A 196 17.03 13.13 -11.16
C SER A 196 15.65 13.76 -10.98
N TYR A 197 14.59 12.97 -11.12
CA TYR A 197 13.20 13.42 -10.91
C TYR A 197 13.00 13.95 -9.50
N TRP A 198 13.36 13.17 -8.48
CA TRP A 198 13.11 13.54 -7.10
C TRP A 198 13.89 14.77 -6.65
N ARG A 199 15.14 14.94 -7.12
CA ARG A 199 15.96 16.14 -6.82
C ARG A 199 15.45 17.40 -7.50
N GLU A 200 14.76 17.25 -8.64
CA GLU A 200 14.12 18.38 -9.34
C GLU A 200 12.82 18.79 -8.64
N ILE A 201 12.00 17.80 -8.23
CA ILE A 201 10.66 18.07 -7.69
C ILE A 201 10.69 18.48 -6.22
N VAL A 202 11.59 17.91 -5.40
CA VAL A 202 11.66 18.18 -3.95
C VAL A 202 13.08 18.57 -3.53
N ASN A 203 13.23 19.77 -3.03
CA ASN A 203 14.51 20.23 -2.48
C ASN A 203 14.63 19.86 -0.98
N PHE A 204 14.86 18.59 -0.67
CA PHE A 204 15.04 18.10 0.70
C PHE A 204 16.16 18.83 1.46
N PRO A 205 17.35 19.12 0.84
CA PRO A 205 18.37 19.91 1.51
C PRO A 205 17.91 21.32 1.90
N ALA A 206 16.97 21.93 1.17
CA ALA A 206 16.41 23.22 1.55
C ALA A 206 15.54 23.11 2.81
N LEU A 207 14.75 22.05 2.96
CA LEU A 207 13.97 21.79 4.17
C LEU A 207 14.88 21.75 5.40
N MET A 208 16.01 21.05 5.31
CA MET A 208 17.02 20.99 6.38
C MET A 208 17.63 22.40 6.65
N ARG A 209 18.08 23.11 5.62
CA ARG A 209 18.67 24.45 5.79
C ARG A 209 17.72 25.47 6.44
N HIS A 210 16.42 25.33 6.20
CA HIS A 210 15.38 26.16 6.83
C HIS A 210 14.92 25.64 8.19
N GLY A 211 15.52 24.57 8.72
CA GLY A 211 15.18 23.99 10.01
C GLY A 211 13.81 23.30 10.07
N MET A 212 13.26 22.92 8.91
CA MET A 212 11.96 22.21 8.84
C MET A 212 12.10 20.72 9.10
N ILE A 213 13.29 20.16 8.84
CA ILE A 213 13.67 18.79 9.17
C ILE A 213 15.09 18.78 9.74
N ALA A 214 15.45 17.75 10.50
CA ALA A 214 16.80 17.56 11.03
C ALA A 214 17.73 16.92 9.96
N GLU A 215 19.04 16.98 10.20
CA GLU A 215 20.03 16.36 9.30
C GLU A 215 19.85 14.83 9.23
N GLU A 216 19.53 14.21 10.35
CA GLU A 216 19.26 12.78 10.46
C GLU A 216 18.07 12.33 9.60
N ASP A 217 17.09 13.22 9.37
CA ASP A 217 15.91 12.91 8.55
C ASP A 217 16.26 12.69 7.07
N LEU A 218 17.38 13.29 6.59
CA LEU A 218 17.89 13.02 5.25
C LEU A 218 18.34 11.56 5.08
N GLY A 219 18.71 10.89 6.16
CA GLY A 219 19.05 9.48 6.19
C GLY A 219 17.86 8.54 5.92
N LEU A 220 16.62 9.04 5.99
CA LEU A 220 15.42 8.30 5.60
C LEU A 220 15.32 8.13 4.07
N LEU A 221 16.00 8.97 3.29
CA LEU A 221 15.86 9.08 1.85
C LEU A 221 16.93 8.24 1.14
N ASN A 222 16.53 7.15 0.52
CA ASN A 222 17.41 6.31 -0.27
C ASN A 222 17.11 6.47 -1.76
N PHE A 223 17.98 7.15 -2.49
CA PHE A 223 17.84 7.34 -3.93
C PHE A 223 18.37 6.14 -4.70
N VAL A 224 17.61 5.67 -5.69
CA VAL A 224 17.96 4.54 -6.56
C VAL A 224 17.55 4.84 -8.00
N ASP A 225 18.28 4.28 -8.96
CA ASP A 225 18.07 4.54 -10.39
C ASP A 225 17.96 3.25 -11.23
N THR A 226 18.16 2.08 -10.63
CA THR A 226 18.01 0.80 -11.32
C THR A 226 17.28 -0.24 -10.46
N PRO A 227 16.54 -1.19 -11.09
CA PRO A 227 15.91 -2.29 -10.36
C PRO A 227 16.87 -3.13 -9.53
N ALA A 228 18.10 -3.36 -10.04
CA ALA A 228 19.12 -4.15 -9.36
C ALA A 228 19.64 -3.45 -8.08
N ASP A 229 19.91 -2.13 -8.13
CA ASP A 229 20.32 -1.36 -6.95
C ASP A 229 19.20 -1.33 -5.91
N ALA A 230 17.97 -1.07 -6.34
CA ALA A 230 16.81 -1.08 -5.45
C ALA A 230 16.65 -2.42 -4.72
N LEU A 231 16.70 -3.55 -5.46
CA LEU A 231 16.65 -4.89 -4.86
C LEU A 231 17.78 -5.14 -3.87
N THR A 232 19.01 -4.73 -4.22
CA THR A 232 20.19 -4.90 -3.36
C THR A 232 20.00 -4.19 -2.03
N ARG A 233 19.49 -2.95 -2.04
CA ARG A 233 19.19 -2.18 -0.82
C ARG A 233 18.06 -2.81 0.00
N LEU A 234 17.00 -3.27 -0.66
CA LEU A 234 15.92 -3.99 0.01
C LEU A 234 16.41 -5.24 0.72
N ARG A 235 17.23 -6.05 0.05
CA ARG A 235 17.81 -7.26 0.63
C ARG A 235 18.75 -6.96 1.79
N ALA A 236 19.56 -5.92 1.69
CA ALA A 236 20.47 -5.51 2.76
C ALA A 236 19.68 -5.06 4.02
N ALA A 237 18.61 -4.30 3.82
CA ALA A 237 17.81 -3.78 4.93
C ALA A 237 16.83 -4.80 5.54
N LEU A 238 16.26 -5.71 4.75
CA LEU A 238 15.17 -6.59 5.15
C LEU A 238 15.56 -8.07 5.24
N GLY A 239 16.68 -8.46 4.61
CA GLY A 239 17.07 -9.87 4.49
C GLY A 239 17.54 -10.54 5.79
N SER A 240 17.96 -9.75 6.79
CA SER A 240 18.37 -10.24 8.12
C SER A 240 17.20 -10.43 9.10
N GLU A 241 16.00 -10.00 8.75
CA GLU A 241 14.85 -10.10 9.64
C GLU A 241 14.34 -11.54 9.72
N SER A 242 14.47 -12.13 10.89
CA SER A 242 13.89 -13.43 11.21
C SER A 242 12.37 -13.41 11.00
N ALA A 243 11.84 -14.49 10.43
CA ALA A 243 10.39 -14.71 10.23
C ALA A 243 9.54 -14.68 11.52
N THR A 244 10.17 -14.42 12.68
CA THR A 244 9.61 -14.61 14.02
C THR A 244 8.79 -13.41 14.52
N THR A 245 8.83 -12.27 13.85
CA THR A 245 8.06 -11.09 14.29
C THR A 245 6.70 -11.06 13.59
N ALA A 246 5.71 -11.75 14.18
CA ALA A 246 4.32 -11.67 13.73
C ALA A 246 3.81 -10.23 13.81
N PRO A 247 2.94 -9.79 12.85
CA PRO A 247 2.27 -8.48 12.91
C PRO A 247 1.52 -8.33 14.24
N SER A 248 1.42 -7.09 14.75
CA SER A 248 0.82 -6.80 16.06
C SER A 248 -0.62 -7.31 16.23
N PHE A 249 -1.40 -7.38 15.15
CA PHE A 249 -2.76 -7.92 15.19
C PHE A 249 -2.82 -9.45 15.43
N ALA A 250 -1.75 -10.19 15.14
CA ALA A 250 -1.67 -11.62 15.43
C ALA A 250 -1.31 -11.92 16.91
N ARG A 251 -0.87 -10.93 17.69
CA ARG A 251 -0.48 -11.08 19.08
C ARG A 251 -1.64 -11.02 20.07
N SER A 252 -2.86 -10.59 19.66
CA SER A 252 -3.99 -10.41 20.59
C SER A 252 -4.80 -11.69 20.88
N ARG A 253 -4.36 -12.87 20.46
CA ARG A 253 -5.05 -14.15 20.74
C ARG A 253 -4.28 -15.09 21.66
N THR A 254 -3.74 -14.58 22.76
CA THR A 254 -3.58 -15.38 23.97
C THR A 254 -4.61 -14.88 24.98
N CYS A 255 -5.89 -15.19 24.77
CA CYS A 255 -6.81 -15.30 25.89
C CYS A 255 -6.32 -16.51 26.71
N GLU A 256 -5.69 -16.23 27.82
CA GLU A 256 -5.55 -17.18 28.91
C GLU A 256 -6.94 -17.73 29.23
N SER A 257 -7.10 -19.02 29.03
CA SER A 257 -8.16 -19.81 29.66
C SER A 257 -7.97 -19.68 31.15
N ALA A 258 -8.67 -18.74 31.81
CA ALA A 258 -8.85 -18.74 33.23
C ALA A 258 -9.80 -19.89 33.58
N GLN A 259 -9.31 -20.76 34.41
CA GLN A 259 -10.00 -21.83 35.12
C GLN A 259 -11.20 -21.31 35.93
#